data_cf73568b46ea80a8512392ed8e9609c2
#
_entry.id   cf73568b46ea80a8512392ed8e9609c2
#
_cell.length_a   1.000
_cell.length_b   1.000
_cell.length_c   1.000
_cell.angle_alpha   90.00
_cell.angle_beta   90.00
_cell.angle_gamma   90.00
#
_symmetry.space_group_name_H-M   'P 1'
#
loop_
_entity.id
_entity.type
_entity.pdbx_description
1 polymer ?
#
loop_
_entity_poly.entity_id
_entity_poly.type
_entity_poly.pdbx_seq_one_letter_code
_entity_poly.pdbx_strand_id
1 'polypeptide(L)'
;ITPEYNHGPAAVLKNALDWVGPEWRDKPVAFVSYGGVSGGTRAVEQLRSITIELGLVQVANPIAFVFYPQAFNKQGEPANNETNESLKKMFDEILRLHTLFQK
;
A
#
# COMPACT_ATOMS: atom_id res chain seq x y z
N ILE A 1 1.57 2.35 3.57
CA ILE A 1 1.07 1.32 4.53
C ILE A 1 -0.11 1.91 5.27
N THR A 2 -1.20 1.17 5.39
CA THR A 2 -2.40 1.62 6.10
C THR A 2 -3.10 0.49 6.86
N PRO A 3 -3.60 0.75 8.08
CA PRO A 3 -4.67 -0.05 8.65
C PRO A 3 -5.98 0.21 7.91
N GLU A 4 -6.97 -0.63 8.18
CA GLU A 4 -8.36 -0.35 7.82
C GLU A 4 -9.16 -0.01 9.07
N TYR A 5 -9.74 1.17 9.08
CA TYR A 5 -10.66 1.63 10.11
C TYR A 5 -12.02 1.93 9.48
N ASN A 6 -13.04 1.16 9.88
CA ASN A 6 -14.42 1.37 9.41
C ASN A 6 -14.50 1.43 7.86
N HIS A 7 -13.92 0.44 7.17
CA HIS A 7 -13.86 0.30 5.72
C HIS A 7 -12.99 1.33 4.98
N GLY A 8 -12.25 2.16 5.69
CA GLY A 8 -11.42 3.20 5.07
C GLY A 8 -9.98 3.21 5.57
N PRO A 9 -9.11 3.99 4.92
CA PRO A 9 -7.75 4.21 5.40
C PRO A 9 -7.74 5.04 6.68
N ALA A 10 -6.59 5.03 7.38
CA ALA A 10 -6.42 5.92 8.52
C ALA A 10 -6.58 7.39 8.10
N ALA A 11 -7.33 8.16 8.90
CA ALA A 11 -7.59 9.57 8.61
C ALA A 11 -6.30 10.39 8.49
N VAL A 12 -5.29 10.08 9.30
CA VAL A 12 -3.98 10.75 9.25
C VAL A 12 -3.27 10.54 7.91
N LEU A 13 -3.45 9.38 7.26
CA LEU A 13 -2.88 9.12 5.95
C LEU A 13 -3.53 9.98 4.87
N LYS A 14 -4.86 10.06 4.86
CA LYS A 14 -5.60 10.92 3.94
C LYS A 14 -5.18 12.38 4.11
N ASN A 15 -5.09 12.83 5.37
CA ASN A 15 -4.63 14.17 5.67
C ASN A 15 -3.21 14.44 5.14
N ALA A 16 -2.29 13.50 5.34
CA ALA A 16 -0.92 13.63 4.83
C ALA A 16 -0.87 13.70 3.29
N LEU A 17 -1.67 12.88 2.60
CA LEU A 17 -1.76 12.90 1.14
C LEU A 17 -2.29 14.25 0.63
N ASP A 18 -3.25 14.83 1.31
CA ASP A 18 -3.87 16.10 0.91
C ASP A 18 -2.96 17.32 1.14
N TRP A 19 -2.01 17.23 2.07
CA TRP A 19 -1.04 18.32 2.33
C TRP A 19 0.03 18.46 1.26
N VAL A 20 0.31 17.39 0.51
CA VAL A 20 1.30 17.39 -0.59
C VAL A 20 0.53 17.40 -1.90
N GLY A 21 0.92 18.25 -2.81
CA GLY A 21 0.19 18.48 -4.06
C GLY A 21 0.93 17.95 -5.30
N PRO A 22 1.42 18.84 -6.18
CA PRO A 22 2.00 18.46 -7.47
C PRO A 22 3.19 17.52 -7.39
N GLU A 23 3.84 17.45 -6.22
CA GLU A 23 5.01 16.60 -5.97
C GLU A 23 4.69 15.11 -6.03
N TRP A 24 3.40 14.72 -5.92
CA TRP A 24 2.96 13.33 -6.09
C TRP A 24 2.99 12.86 -7.54
N ARG A 25 2.91 13.77 -8.50
CA ARG A 25 2.78 13.42 -9.91
C ARG A 25 3.93 12.53 -10.38
N ASP A 26 3.55 11.47 -11.11
CA ASP A 26 4.46 10.50 -11.74
C ASP A 26 5.30 9.67 -10.74
N LYS A 27 4.99 9.74 -9.43
CA LYS A 27 5.65 8.89 -8.45
C LYS A 27 4.96 7.53 -8.36
N PRO A 28 5.71 6.42 -8.34
CA PRO A 28 5.11 5.11 -8.13
C PRO A 28 4.61 4.96 -6.70
N VAL A 29 3.48 4.28 -6.55
CA VAL A 29 2.90 3.93 -5.25
C VAL A 29 2.49 2.46 -5.23
N ALA A 30 2.81 1.78 -4.14
CA ALA A 30 2.33 0.45 -3.82
C ALA A 30 1.60 0.47 -2.49
N PHE A 31 0.71 -0.50 -2.28
CA PHE A 31 -0.11 -0.56 -1.09
C PHE A 31 0.22 -1.79 -0.26
N VAL A 32 0.47 -1.55 1.01
CA VAL A 32 0.53 -2.59 2.05
C VAL A 32 -0.52 -2.24 3.09
N SER A 33 -1.39 -3.19 3.42
CA SER A 33 -2.46 -2.96 4.37
C SER A 33 -2.55 -4.06 5.41
N TYR A 34 -3.20 -3.76 6.51
CA TYR A 34 -3.48 -4.72 7.56
C TYR A 34 -4.82 -4.41 8.21
N GLY A 35 -5.44 -5.44 8.77
CA GLY A 35 -6.75 -5.28 9.40
C GLY A 35 -7.28 -6.59 9.95
N GLY A 36 -8.59 -6.64 10.11
CA GLY A 36 -9.33 -7.85 10.47
C GLY A 36 -9.56 -8.75 9.26
N VAL A 37 -10.82 -9.08 9.03
CA VAL A 37 -11.24 -10.05 8.00
C VAL A 37 -10.84 -9.65 6.58
N SER A 38 -10.81 -8.37 6.26
CA SER A 38 -10.42 -7.87 4.92
C SER A 38 -8.93 -7.63 4.74
N GLY A 39 -8.16 -7.64 5.82
CA GLY A 39 -6.73 -7.32 5.75
C GLY A 39 -6.41 -5.91 5.28
N GLY A 40 -7.38 -5.00 5.31
CA GLY A 40 -7.22 -3.62 4.86
C GLY A 40 -7.49 -3.39 3.38
N THR A 41 -7.99 -4.39 2.65
CA THR A 41 -8.21 -4.26 1.20
C THR A 41 -9.23 -3.19 0.84
N ARG A 42 -10.23 -2.96 1.68
CA ARG A 42 -11.23 -1.90 1.46
C ARG A 42 -10.64 -0.50 1.61
N ALA A 43 -9.69 -0.33 2.55
CA ALA A 43 -8.92 0.91 2.65
C ALA A 43 -8.06 1.15 1.41
N VAL A 44 -7.43 0.10 0.86
CA VAL A 44 -6.64 0.19 -0.38
C VAL A 44 -7.52 0.61 -1.56
N GLU A 45 -8.73 0.04 -1.69
CA GLU A 45 -9.63 0.42 -2.78
C GLU A 45 -10.02 1.91 -2.72
N GLN A 46 -10.23 2.47 -1.54
CA GLN A 46 -10.46 3.90 -1.40
C GLN A 46 -9.21 4.72 -1.76
N LEU A 47 -8.03 4.27 -1.36
CA LEU A 47 -6.77 4.96 -1.67
C LEU A 47 -6.46 4.95 -3.17
N ARG A 48 -6.91 3.94 -3.92
CA ARG A 48 -6.67 3.87 -5.37
C ARG A 48 -7.22 5.09 -6.10
N SER A 49 -8.46 5.46 -5.85
CA SER A 49 -9.05 6.66 -6.48
C SER A 49 -8.36 7.94 -6.05
N ILE A 50 -7.99 8.05 -4.78
CA ILE A 50 -7.29 9.22 -4.24
C ILE A 50 -5.90 9.37 -4.89
N THR A 51 -5.13 8.29 -4.95
CA THR A 51 -3.77 8.34 -5.51
C THR A 51 -3.76 8.54 -7.02
N ILE A 52 -4.77 8.06 -7.74
CA ILE A 52 -4.96 8.37 -9.17
C ILE A 52 -5.19 9.88 -9.36
N GLU A 53 -6.08 10.48 -8.59
CA GLU A 53 -6.35 11.93 -8.66
C GLU A 53 -5.09 12.75 -8.38
N LEU A 54 -4.25 12.30 -7.45
CA LEU A 54 -2.97 12.93 -7.15
C LEU A 54 -1.90 12.74 -8.25
N GLY A 55 -2.17 11.92 -9.26
CA GLY A 55 -1.23 11.64 -10.35
C GLY A 55 -0.16 10.61 -10.04
N LEU A 56 -0.35 9.80 -8.99
CA LEU A 56 0.54 8.70 -8.66
C LEU A 56 0.35 7.53 -9.63
N VAL A 57 1.40 6.76 -9.87
CA VAL A 57 1.40 5.56 -10.72
C VAL A 57 1.34 4.31 -9.85
N GLN A 58 0.28 3.55 -9.95
CA GLN A 58 0.01 2.46 -9.02
C GLN A 58 0.63 1.13 -9.43
N VAL A 59 1.25 0.45 -8.49
CA VAL A 59 1.56 -0.98 -8.59
C VAL A 59 0.26 -1.77 -8.43
N ALA A 60 0.03 -2.74 -9.32
CA ALA A 60 -1.24 -3.45 -9.40
C ALA A 60 -1.54 -4.32 -8.17
N ASN A 61 -0.53 -5.05 -7.68
CA ASN A 61 -0.71 -6.07 -6.66
C ASN A 61 -0.39 -5.53 -5.26
N PRO A 62 -1.41 -5.28 -4.42
CA PRO A 62 -1.20 -4.89 -3.03
C PRO A 62 -0.84 -6.11 -2.17
N ILE A 63 -0.28 -5.86 -1.00
CA ILE A 63 -0.07 -6.88 0.03
C ILE A 63 -0.99 -6.56 1.21
N ALA A 64 -1.79 -7.55 1.62
CA ALA A 64 -2.74 -7.42 2.71
C ALA A 64 -2.44 -8.45 3.81
N PHE A 65 -2.41 -7.99 5.06
CA PHE A 65 -2.27 -8.85 6.23
C PHE A 65 -3.63 -9.02 6.90
N VAL A 66 -4.27 -10.14 6.58
CA VAL A 66 -5.57 -10.53 7.14
C VAL A 66 -5.40 -11.01 8.57
N PHE A 67 -6.30 -10.59 9.47
CA PHE A 67 -6.19 -10.89 10.90
C PHE A 67 -4.77 -10.62 11.41
N TYR A 68 -4.33 -9.38 11.31
CA TYR A 68 -2.93 -8.98 11.45
C TYR A 68 -2.21 -9.53 12.70
N PRO A 69 -2.84 -9.74 13.87
CA PRO A 69 -2.12 -10.33 15.01
C PRO A 69 -1.59 -11.73 14.75
N GLN A 70 -2.22 -12.46 13.81
CA GLN A 70 -1.85 -13.83 13.43
C GLN A 70 -1.00 -13.87 12.16
N ALA A 71 -0.83 -12.73 11.49
CA ALA A 71 -0.07 -12.63 10.25
C ALA A 71 1.45 -12.61 10.47
N PHE A 72 1.87 -12.50 11.73
CA PHE A 72 3.29 -12.43 12.11
C PHE A 72 3.59 -13.43 13.21
N ASN A 73 4.81 -14.00 13.20
CA ASN A 73 5.29 -14.86 14.26
C ASN A 73 5.78 -14.02 15.47
N LYS A 74 6.28 -14.71 16.51
CA LYS A 74 6.80 -14.05 17.73
C LYS A 74 8.03 -13.18 17.49
N GLN A 75 8.75 -13.40 16.40
CA GLN A 75 9.91 -12.61 15.98
C GLN A 75 9.51 -11.42 15.09
N GLY A 76 8.22 -11.25 14.81
CA GLY A 76 7.74 -10.17 13.94
C GLY A 76 7.91 -10.45 12.44
N GLU A 77 8.20 -11.71 12.07
CA GLU A 77 8.31 -12.11 10.68
C GLU A 77 6.94 -12.54 10.12
N PRO A 78 6.66 -12.32 8.82
CA PRO A 78 5.42 -12.79 8.23
C PRO A 78 5.24 -14.31 8.40
N ALA A 79 4.05 -14.71 8.82
CA ALA A 79 3.72 -16.13 8.99
C ALA A 79 3.57 -16.85 7.64
N ASN A 80 3.19 -16.12 6.58
CA ASN A 80 3.13 -16.66 5.22
C ASN A 80 4.49 -16.56 4.56
N ASN A 81 5.05 -17.72 4.17
CA ASN A 81 6.38 -17.82 3.56
C ASN A 81 6.50 -17.09 2.20
N GLU A 82 5.39 -16.84 1.51
CA GLU A 82 5.37 -16.15 0.21
C GLU A 82 5.43 -14.63 0.33
N THR A 83 5.24 -14.08 1.53
CA THR A 83 5.16 -12.62 1.74
C THR A 83 6.44 -11.91 1.31
N ASN A 84 7.60 -12.44 1.67
CA ASN A 84 8.88 -11.83 1.32
C ASN A 84 9.12 -11.80 -0.20
N GLU A 85 8.72 -12.84 -0.91
CA GLU A 85 8.79 -12.87 -2.37
C GLU A 85 7.82 -11.86 -3.00
N SER A 86 6.61 -11.75 -2.47
CA SER A 86 5.62 -10.77 -2.90
C SER A 86 6.11 -9.34 -2.68
N LEU A 87 6.73 -9.08 -1.54
CA LEU A 87 7.35 -7.77 -1.24
C LEU A 87 8.48 -7.45 -2.22
N LYS A 88 9.34 -8.44 -2.50
CA LYS A 88 10.41 -8.25 -3.49
C LYS A 88 9.85 -7.88 -4.85
N LYS A 89 8.85 -8.59 -5.34
CA LYS A 89 8.18 -8.28 -6.63
C LYS A 89 7.57 -6.88 -6.62
N MET A 90 6.96 -6.47 -5.51
CA MET A 90 6.41 -5.13 -5.35
C MET A 90 7.51 -4.05 -5.44
N PHE A 91 8.64 -4.22 -4.78
CA PHE A 91 9.77 -3.28 -4.86
C PHE A 91 10.39 -3.25 -6.26
N ASP A 92 10.56 -4.41 -6.90
CA ASP A 92 11.06 -4.48 -8.27
C ASP A 92 10.14 -3.68 -9.22
N GLU A 93 8.84 -3.78 -9.05
CA GLU A 93 7.87 -3.02 -9.86
C GLU A 93 7.91 -1.52 -9.56
N ILE A 94 8.05 -1.12 -8.29
CA ILE A 94 8.24 0.30 -7.92
C ILE A 94 9.48 0.86 -8.63
N LEU A 95 10.60 0.14 -8.58
CA LEU A 95 11.84 0.58 -9.21
C LEU A 95 11.70 0.67 -10.72
N ARG A 96 11.03 -0.30 -11.35
CA ARG A 96 10.75 -0.28 -12.79
C ARG A 96 9.93 0.96 -13.17
N LEU A 97 8.84 1.21 -12.46
CA LEU A 97 7.99 2.38 -12.70
C LEU A 97 8.74 3.69 -12.48
N HIS A 98 9.52 3.77 -11.39
CA HIS A 98 10.33 4.94 -11.10
C HIS A 98 11.27 5.26 -12.25
N THR A 99 11.97 4.26 -12.78
CA THR A 99 12.88 4.42 -13.94
C THR A 99 12.14 4.91 -15.19
N LEU A 100 10.93 4.40 -15.46
CA LEU A 100 10.13 4.81 -16.61
C LEU A 100 9.69 6.27 -16.55
N PHE A 101 9.43 6.80 -15.36
CA PHE A 101 8.92 8.15 -15.14
C PHE A 101 10.02 9.17 -14.77
N GLN A 102 11.27 8.75 -14.66
CA GLN A 102 12.39 9.68 -14.56
C GLN A 102 12.62 10.36 -15.90
N LYS A 103 12.64 11.68 -15.85
CA LYS A 103 12.94 12.55 -17.01
C LYS A 103 14.33 13.14 -16.88
#